data_7026db22bdc5c8dbfc53315c3fa23f8b
#
_entry.id   7026db22bdc5c8dbfc53315c3fa23f8b
#
_cell.length_a   1.000
_cell.length_b   1.000
_cell.length_c   1.000
_cell.angle_alpha   90.00
_cell.angle_beta   90.00
_cell.angle_gamma   90.00
#
_symmetry.space_group_name_H-M   'P 1'
#
loop_
_entity.id
_entity.type
_entity.pdbx_description
1 polymer ?
#
loop_
_entity_poly.entity_id
_entity_poly.type
_entity_poly.pdbx_seq_one_letter_code
_entity_poly.pdbx_strand_id
1 'polypeptide(L)'
;MENCREEWYDAERKVSVTVADVTAAANALVSGHLAGPTSARFLSEALAAAALFGAETSEQDEVVSLQMKCSGPLGGLNVECTAAGTLRGYTERKVLDDFDGLGKADPRKVVGDAKWQVTRSVPGKIISQGISTSLDGYLAGSLQRRATIRVEAEVGDDCVVASARGVLVEDMPDAAGDLVCCRLQDLKSIFVSPRRILGELGLKGAELKRTTPLSFACRCSQERAEAIVAALPEAERAALPKPATIVCHMCGHAFTVAM
;
A
#
# COMPACT_ATOMS: atom_id res chain seq x y z
N MET A 1 -14.15 11.62 4.38
CA MET A 1 -12.88 11.47 3.66
C MET A 1 -13.08 10.28 2.75
N GLU A 2 -12.91 10.45 1.48
CA GLU A 2 -13.04 9.38 0.49
C GLU A 2 -11.89 9.48 -0.50
N ASN A 3 -11.16 8.36 -0.65
CA ASN A 3 -10.09 8.23 -1.65
C ASN A 3 -9.08 9.39 -1.66
N CYS A 4 -8.61 9.78 -0.48
CA CYS A 4 -7.56 10.78 -0.34
C CYS A 4 -6.66 10.48 0.84
N ARG A 5 -5.50 11.16 0.86
CA ARG A 5 -4.59 11.24 1.98
C ARG A 5 -4.67 12.65 2.55
N GLU A 6 -4.88 12.74 3.85
CA GLU A 6 -4.87 13.99 4.62
C GLU A 6 -3.69 14.00 5.57
N GLU A 7 -2.96 15.10 5.59
CA GLU A 7 -1.80 15.33 6.44
C GLU A 7 -2.11 16.44 7.42
N TRP A 8 -2.07 16.10 8.70
CA TRP A 8 -2.42 16.95 9.83
C TRP A 8 -1.20 17.21 10.70
N TYR A 9 -1.13 18.39 11.30
CA TYR A 9 -0.07 18.74 12.23
C TYR A 9 -0.61 19.49 13.44
N ASP A 10 -0.26 19.02 14.63
CA ASP A 10 -0.51 19.69 15.90
C ASP A 10 0.76 20.39 16.35
N ALA A 11 0.76 21.73 16.29
CA ALA A 11 1.93 22.55 16.58
C ALA A 11 2.27 22.59 18.08
N GLU A 12 1.26 22.47 18.95
CA GLU A 12 1.44 22.46 20.40
C GLU A 12 2.10 21.16 20.86
N ARG A 13 1.61 20.03 20.38
CA ARG A 13 2.12 18.71 20.72
C ARG A 13 3.28 18.29 19.86
N LYS A 14 3.54 18.98 18.72
CA LYS A 14 4.54 18.66 17.72
C LYS A 14 4.38 17.23 17.18
N VAL A 15 3.16 16.94 16.75
CA VAL A 15 2.77 15.62 16.25
C VAL A 15 2.22 15.77 14.84
N SER A 16 2.72 14.94 13.92
CA SER A 16 2.17 14.78 12.58
C SER A 16 1.25 13.56 12.54
N VAL A 17 0.12 13.68 11.86
CA VAL A 17 -0.80 12.57 11.61
C VAL A 17 -1.17 12.54 10.14
N THR A 18 -0.89 11.43 9.50
CA THR A 18 -1.32 11.17 8.12
C THR A 18 -2.42 10.12 8.13
N VAL A 19 -3.53 10.41 7.47
CA VAL A 19 -4.66 9.48 7.31
C VAL A 19 -4.89 9.26 5.83
N ALA A 20 -4.99 8.00 5.40
CA ALA A 20 -5.24 7.63 4.01
C ALA A 20 -6.48 6.74 3.89
N ASP A 21 -7.30 7.00 2.88
CA ASP A 21 -8.41 6.15 2.45
C ASP A 21 -8.15 5.73 1.00
N VAL A 22 -7.97 4.43 0.78
CA VAL A 22 -7.62 3.85 -0.53
C VAL A 22 -8.71 2.93 -1.07
N THR A 23 -9.91 2.99 -0.52
CA THR A 23 -10.99 2.03 -0.77
C THR A 23 -11.28 1.84 -2.27
N ALA A 24 -11.38 2.93 -3.06
CA ALA A 24 -11.66 2.82 -4.50
C ALA A 24 -10.48 2.23 -5.28
N ALA A 25 -9.23 2.62 -4.95
CA ALA A 25 -8.05 2.07 -5.59
C ALA A 25 -7.88 0.57 -5.28
N ALA A 26 -8.17 0.18 -4.02
CA ALA A 26 -8.14 -1.21 -3.59
C ALA A 26 -9.17 -2.06 -4.35
N ASN A 27 -10.43 -1.59 -4.46
CA ASN A 27 -11.47 -2.29 -5.24
C ASN A 27 -11.07 -2.48 -6.70
N ALA A 28 -10.51 -1.45 -7.34
CA ALA A 28 -10.07 -1.54 -8.73
C ALA A 28 -8.97 -2.60 -8.93
N LEU A 29 -8.01 -2.67 -8.00
CA LEU A 29 -6.92 -3.64 -8.05
C LEU A 29 -7.35 -5.06 -7.70
N VAL A 30 -8.17 -5.22 -6.66
CA VAL A 30 -8.74 -6.52 -6.26
C VAL A 30 -9.52 -7.14 -7.40
N SER A 31 -10.39 -6.35 -8.05
CA SER A 31 -11.16 -6.77 -9.22
C SER A 31 -10.25 -7.09 -10.41
N GLY A 32 -9.26 -6.23 -10.71
CA GLY A 32 -8.32 -6.45 -11.81
C GLY A 32 -7.46 -7.70 -11.67
N HIS A 33 -7.13 -8.06 -10.43
CA HIS A 33 -6.36 -9.27 -10.11
C HIS A 33 -7.21 -10.53 -9.90
N LEU A 34 -8.52 -10.41 -9.80
CA LEU A 34 -9.42 -11.49 -9.39
C LEU A 34 -8.96 -12.11 -8.06
N ALA A 35 -8.63 -11.26 -7.09
CA ALA A 35 -8.09 -11.70 -5.82
C ALA A 35 -9.20 -12.24 -4.91
N GLY A 36 -8.93 -13.37 -4.25
CA GLY A 36 -9.78 -13.89 -3.19
C GLY A 36 -9.80 -12.99 -1.94
N PRO A 37 -10.76 -13.17 -1.02
CA PRO A 37 -10.99 -12.25 0.11
C PRO A 37 -9.75 -12.02 0.98
N THR A 38 -9.00 -13.08 1.24
CA THR A 38 -7.78 -13.01 2.06
C THR A 38 -6.70 -12.17 1.39
N SER A 39 -6.36 -12.46 0.13
CA SER A 39 -5.37 -11.68 -0.63
C SER A 39 -5.83 -10.25 -0.88
N ALA A 40 -7.11 -10.03 -1.14
CA ALA A 40 -7.72 -8.71 -1.28
C ALA A 40 -7.52 -7.85 -0.04
N ARG A 41 -7.69 -8.42 1.16
CA ARG A 41 -7.44 -7.72 2.43
C ARG A 41 -5.98 -7.28 2.56
N PHE A 42 -5.02 -8.20 2.38
CA PHE A 42 -3.59 -7.86 2.51
C PHE A 42 -3.12 -6.86 1.46
N LEU A 43 -3.62 -6.96 0.21
CA LEU A 43 -3.35 -5.98 -0.83
C LEU A 43 -3.88 -4.60 -0.43
N SER A 44 -5.10 -4.52 0.09
CA SER A 44 -5.73 -3.28 0.50
C SER A 44 -5.01 -2.61 1.68
N GLU A 45 -4.61 -3.39 2.70
CA GLU A 45 -3.81 -2.92 3.83
C GLU A 45 -2.43 -2.40 3.35
N ALA A 46 -1.78 -3.11 2.42
CA ALA A 46 -0.50 -2.68 1.86
C ALA A 46 -0.62 -1.40 1.01
N LEU A 47 -1.70 -1.24 0.24
CA LEU A 47 -1.98 -0.01 -0.51
C LEU A 47 -2.17 1.19 0.43
N ALA A 48 -2.89 0.99 1.55
CA ALA A 48 -3.03 2.02 2.57
C ALA A 48 -1.67 2.41 3.16
N ALA A 49 -0.81 1.43 3.46
CA ALA A 49 0.56 1.69 3.90
C ALA A 49 1.36 2.49 2.84
N ALA A 50 1.32 2.08 1.56
CA ALA A 50 2.01 2.79 0.49
C ALA A 50 1.52 4.24 0.35
N ALA A 51 0.22 4.47 0.50
CA ALA A 51 -0.35 5.82 0.50
C ALA A 51 0.18 6.69 1.64
N LEU A 52 0.36 6.13 2.85
CA LEU A 52 0.95 6.84 3.99
C LEU A 52 2.40 7.22 3.73
N PHE A 53 3.23 6.28 3.27
CA PHE A 53 4.62 6.56 2.91
C PHE A 53 4.74 7.51 1.71
N GLY A 54 3.75 7.56 0.83
CA GLY A 54 3.66 8.54 -0.26
C GLY A 54 3.58 9.99 0.20
N ALA A 55 3.27 10.27 1.49
CA ALA A 55 3.33 11.60 2.07
C ALA A 55 4.76 12.19 2.07
N GLU A 56 5.76 11.34 2.05
CA GLU A 56 7.18 11.69 2.14
C GLU A 56 7.81 12.04 0.79
N THR A 57 7.09 11.85 -0.31
CA THR A 57 7.59 12.17 -1.65
C THR A 57 7.73 13.68 -1.82
N SER A 58 8.87 14.11 -2.31
CA SER A 58 9.24 15.53 -2.50
C SER A 58 9.37 15.92 -3.97
N GLU A 59 9.61 14.95 -4.86
CA GLU A 59 9.78 15.18 -6.28
C GLU A 59 8.55 14.69 -7.07
N GLN A 60 8.22 15.36 -8.17
CA GLN A 60 7.01 15.11 -8.95
C GLN A 60 6.91 13.65 -9.44
N ASP A 61 8.03 13.06 -9.86
CA ASP A 61 8.07 11.69 -10.41
C ASP A 61 8.52 10.65 -9.38
N GLU A 62 8.52 11.03 -8.10
CA GLU A 62 8.93 10.12 -7.05
C GLU A 62 7.90 9.04 -6.80
N VAL A 63 8.39 7.83 -6.59
CA VAL A 63 7.60 6.65 -6.27
C VAL A 63 8.13 6.03 -4.99
N VAL A 64 7.21 5.74 -4.07
CA VAL A 64 7.46 4.85 -2.94
C VAL A 64 6.96 3.46 -3.32
N SER A 65 7.84 2.46 -3.18
CA SER A 65 7.52 1.05 -3.35
C SER A 65 7.69 0.31 -2.02
N LEU A 66 6.67 -0.44 -1.62
CA LEU A 66 6.68 -1.36 -0.50
C LEU A 66 6.63 -2.78 -1.03
N GLN A 67 7.72 -3.52 -0.89
CA GLN A 67 7.78 -4.93 -1.22
C GLN A 67 7.85 -5.75 0.06
N MET A 68 6.99 -6.75 0.18
CA MET A 68 7.07 -7.75 1.25
C MET A 68 7.34 -9.12 0.64
N LYS A 69 8.33 -9.83 1.18
CA LYS A 69 8.52 -11.27 0.98
C LYS A 69 8.21 -11.98 2.28
N CYS A 70 7.48 -13.06 2.22
CA CYS A 70 7.07 -13.78 3.42
C CYS A 70 7.13 -15.30 3.22
N SER A 71 7.24 -16.03 4.34
CA SER A 71 7.32 -17.50 4.35
C SER A 71 5.97 -18.19 4.29
N GLY A 72 4.89 -17.46 4.57
CA GLY A 72 3.52 -17.98 4.58
C GLY A 72 2.91 -18.11 3.18
N PRO A 73 1.67 -18.64 3.09
CA PRO A 73 0.99 -18.94 1.83
C PRO A 73 0.79 -17.75 0.90
N LEU A 74 0.73 -16.51 1.42
CA LEU A 74 0.64 -15.29 0.60
C LEU A 74 1.84 -15.12 -0.35
N GLY A 75 3.03 -15.63 0.04
CA GLY A 75 4.28 -15.55 -0.71
C GLY A 75 4.93 -14.16 -0.69
N GLY A 76 4.14 -13.12 -0.77
CA GLY A 76 4.58 -11.73 -0.76
C GLY A 76 3.62 -10.79 -1.44
N LEU A 77 4.00 -9.53 -1.50
CA LEU A 77 3.29 -8.47 -2.21
C LEU A 77 4.24 -7.36 -2.64
N ASN A 78 3.80 -6.56 -3.60
CA ASN A 78 4.46 -5.32 -3.98
C ASN A 78 3.39 -4.27 -4.29
N VAL A 79 3.51 -3.09 -3.67
CA VAL A 79 2.62 -1.95 -3.88
C VAL A 79 3.43 -0.68 -4.07
N GLU A 80 2.90 0.23 -4.86
CA GLU A 80 3.55 1.52 -5.14
C GLU A 80 2.55 2.67 -4.95
N CYS A 81 3.06 3.80 -4.46
CA CYS A 81 2.39 5.08 -4.46
C CYS A 81 3.30 6.15 -5.10
N THR A 82 2.77 6.91 -6.05
CA THR A 82 3.48 8.06 -6.63
C THR A 82 3.26 9.33 -5.82
N ALA A 83 4.08 10.35 -6.06
CA ALA A 83 3.88 11.68 -5.49
C ALA A 83 2.48 12.26 -5.80
N ALA A 84 1.93 11.95 -6.97
CA ALA A 84 0.59 12.37 -7.38
C ALA A 84 -0.55 11.58 -6.71
N GLY A 85 -0.24 10.59 -5.85
CA GLY A 85 -1.24 9.78 -5.16
C GLY A 85 -1.80 8.62 -5.98
N THR A 86 -1.13 8.21 -7.07
CA THR A 86 -1.56 7.05 -7.83
C THR A 86 -1.00 5.76 -7.23
N LEU A 87 -1.86 4.74 -7.12
CA LEU A 87 -1.60 3.47 -6.46
C LEU A 87 -1.67 2.32 -7.46
N ARG A 88 -0.79 1.34 -7.31
CA ARG A 88 -0.83 0.05 -8.00
C ARG A 88 -0.11 -1.01 -7.19
N GLY A 89 -0.34 -2.28 -7.49
CA GLY A 89 0.35 -3.35 -6.78
C GLY A 89 -0.32 -4.69 -6.93
N TYR A 90 0.29 -5.70 -6.34
CA TYR A 90 -0.19 -7.09 -6.39
C TYR A 90 0.24 -7.89 -5.15
N THR A 91 -0.44 -9.02 -4.94
CA THR A 91 0.02 -10.11 -4.09
C THR A 91 0.55 -11.25 -4.96
N GLU A 92 1.54 -11.99 -4.50
CA GLU A 92 2.09 -13.15 -5.24
C GLU A 92 1.01 -14.23 -5.45
N ARG A 93 0.28 -14.56 -4.42
CA ARG A 93 -0.87 -15.46 -4.48
C ARG A 93 -2.16 -14.65 -4.50
N LYS A 94 -2.99 -14.87 -5.53
CA LYS A 94 -4.26 -14.16 -5.71
C LYS A 94 -5.38 -14.81 -4.90
N VAL A 95 -5.39 -16.13 -4.83
CA VAL A 95 -6.39 -16.94 -4.13
C VAL A 95 -5.65 -17.84 -3.14
N LEU A 96 -6.22 -17.97 -1.96
CA LEU A 96 -5.69 -18.77 -0.85
C LEU A 96 -6.78 -19.70 -0.37
N ASP A 97 -7.00 -20.83 -1.08
CA ASP A 97 -8.11 -21.75 -0.90
C ASP A 97 -8.29 -22.22 0.55
N ASP A 98 -7.18 -22.40 1.29
CA ASP A 98 -7.21 -22.81 2.70
C ASP A 98 -7.67 -21.69 3.67
N PHE A 99 -7.83 -20.45 3.20
CA PHE A 99 -8.18 -19.28 4.01
C PHE A 99 -9.39 -18.52 3.49
N ASP A 100 -9.64 -18.56 2.18
CA ASP A 100 -10.76 -17.89 1.55
C ASP A 100 -12.08 -18.60 1.96
N GLY A 101 -13.09 -17.82 2.36
CA GLY A 101 -14.37 -18.37 2.84
C GLY A 101 -14.39 -18.79 4.33
N LEU A 102 -13.28 -18.67 5.05
CA LEU A 102 -13.21 -18.98 6.49
C LEU A 102 -13.35 -17.74 7.40
N GLY A 103 -13.80 -16.61 6.84
CA GLY A 103 -13.84 -15.32 7.52
C GLY A 103 -12.45 -14.67 7.63
N LYS A 104 -12.23 -13.86 8.68
CA LYS A 104 -10.97 -13.12 8.81
C LYS A 104 -9.81 -14.04 9.18
N ALA A 105 -8.99 -14.37 8.20
CA ALA A 105 -7.81 -15.21 8.38
C ALA A 105 -6.79 -14.60 9.37
N ASP A 106 -6.16 -15.46 10.19
CA ASP A 106 -5.07 -15.05 11.09
C ASP A 106 -3.85 -14.60 10.25
N PRO A 107 -3.40 -13.33 10.38
CA PRO A 107 -2.26 -12.82 9.62
C PRO A 107 -0.98 -13.65 9.81
N ARG A 108 -0.75 -14.21 10.99
CA ARG A 108 0.46 -15.01 11.28
C ARG A 108 0.50 -16.28 10.45
N LYS A 109 -0.66 -16.89 10.19
CA LYS A 109 -0.75 -18.09 9.36
C LYS A 109 -0.63 -17.80 7.87
N VAL A 110 -1.13 -16.63 7.44
CA VAL A 110 -1.11 -16.21 6.03
C VAL A 110 0.26 -15.66 5.62
N VAL A 111 0.89 -14.89 6.48
CA VAL A 111 2.15 -14.19 6.20
C VAL A 111 3.35 -14.97 6.72
N GLY A 112 3.30 -15.52 7.94
CA GLY A 112 4.48 -16.12 8.59
C GLY A 112 5.56 -15.06 8.84
N ASP A 113 6.83 -15.45 8.66
CA ASP A 113 7.95 -14.52 8.75
C ASP A 113 8.01 -13.63 7.53
N ALA A 114 8.12 -12.31 7.74
CA ALA A 114 8.12 -11.33 6.68
C ALA A 114 9.38 -10.45 6.69
N LYS A 115 9.78 -10.03 5.48
CA LYS A 115 10.76 -8.97 5.25
C LYS A 115 10.16 -7.92 4.34
N TRP A 116 10.13 -6.70 4.83
CA TRP A 116 9.71 -5.52 4.08
C TRP A 116 10.93 -4.80 3.51
N GLN A 117 10.83 -4.40 2.26
CA GLN A 117 11.76 -3.49 1.62
C GLN A 117 10.98 -2.23 1.22
N VAL A 118 11.41 -1.10 1.72
CA VAL A 118 10.86 0.22 1.38
C VAL A 118 11.86 0.91 0.48
N THR A 119 11.42 1.31 -0.72
CA THR A 119 12.28 1.97 -1.71
C THR A 119 11.62 3.28 -2.16
N ARG A 120 12.38 4.37 -2.13
CA ARG A 120 12.01 5.65 -2.77
C ARG A 120 12.88 5.84 -3.99
N SER A 121 12.27 6.16 -5.11
CA SER A 121 12.97 6.28 -6.39
C SER A 121 12.33 7.30 -7.31
N VAL A 122 13.15 7.88 -8.18
CA VAL A 122 12.73 8.59 -9.38
C VAL A 122 13.20 7.82 -10.61
N PRO A 123 12.74 8.13 -11.83
CA PRO A 123 13.20 7.44 -13.04
C PRO A 123 14.73 7.34 -13.11
N GLY A 124 15.24 6.12 -13.16
CA GLY A 124 16.68 5.82 -13.28
C GLY A 124 17.51 5.96 -11.99
N LYS A 125 16.91 6.34 -10.83
CA LYS A 125 17.67 6.54 -9.57
C LYS A 125 16.91 6.11 -8.35
N ILE A 126 17.54 5.31 -7.49
CA ILE A 126 17.06 5.04 -6.14
C ILE A 126 17.51 6.20 -5.23
N ILE A 127 16.56 6.81 -4.52
CA ILE A 127 16.81 7.88 -3.53
C ILE A 127 17.18 7.26 -2.19
N SER A 128 16.37 6.31 -1.72
CA SER A 128 16.61 5.58 -0.48
C SER A 128 16.03 4.18 -0.53
N GLN A 129 16.63 3.27 0.22
CA GLN A 129 16.16 1.90 0.38
C GLN A 129 16.47 1.40 1.79
N GLY A 130 15.53 0.69 2.39
CA GLY A 130 15.74 0.04 3.67
C GLY A 130 14.96 -1.25 3.79
N ILE A 131 15.43 -2.14 4.66
CA ILE A 131 14.83 -3.46 4.89
C ILE A 131 14.53 -3.61 6.38
N SER A 132 13.36 -4.16 6.71
CA SER A 132 12.94 -4.42 8.08
C SER A 132 11.97 -5.61 8.13
N THR A 133 11.72 -6.15 9.31
CA THR A 133 10.71 -7.19 9.54
C THR A 133 9.29 -6.63 9.65
N SER A 134 9.15 -5.32 9.87
CA SER A 134 7.87 -4.61 9.91
C SER A 134 8.03 -3.16 9.43
N LEU A 135 6.92 -2.50 9.08
CA LEU A 135 6.94 -1.09 8.70
C LEU A 135 7.25 -0.18 9.90
N ASP A 136 6.74 -0.49 11.11
CA ASP A 136 7.15 0.24 12.33
C ASP A 136 8.65 0.08 12.61
N GLY A 137 9.19 -1.14 12.42
CA GLY A 137 10.63 -1.38 12.54
C GLY A 137 11.45 -0.61 11.51
N TYR A 138 10.93 -0.39 10.30
CA TYR A 138 11.55 0.47 9.29
C TYR A 138 11.56 1.94 9.72
N LEU A 139 10.43 2.45 10.22
CA LEU A 139 10.32 3.83 10.72
C LEU A 139 11.30 4.09 11.87
N ALA A 140 11.33 3.18 12.85
CA ALA A 140 12.18 3.32 14.02
C ALA A 140 13.68 3.08 13.72
N GLY A 141 14.00 2.00 13.00
CA GLY A 141 15.38 1.56 12.78
C GLY A 141 16.07 2.26 11.62
N SER A 142 15.42 2.33 10.45
CA SER A 142 16.04 2.90 9.25
C SER A 142 15.91 4.41 9.18
N LEU A 143 14.75 4.96 9.59
CA LEU A 143 14.48 6.39 9.55
C LEU A 143 14.69 7.10 10.89
N GLN A 144 14.91 6.35 11.99
CA GLN A 144 15.07 6.87 13.34
C GLN A 144 13.92 7.79 13.78
N ARG A 145 12.70 7.46 13.35
CA ARG A 145 11.48 8.23 13.62
C ARG A 145 10.69 7.60 14.77
N ARG A 146 10.15 8.45 15.64
CA ARG A 146 9.19 8.05 16.68
C ARG A 146 7.79 8.04 16.07
N ALA A 147 7.49 6.97 15.33
CA ALA A 147 6.26 6.86 14.56
C ALA A 147 5.66 5.46 14.66
N THR A 148 4.35 5.40 14.54
CA THR A 148 3.58 4.15 14.50
C THR A 148 2.59 4.18 13.35
N ILE A 149 2.47 3.07 12.64
CA ILE A 149 1.54 2.88 11.54
C ILE A 149 0.45 1.86 11.93
N ARG A 150 -0.79 2.14 11.51
CA ARG A 150 -1.90 1.19 11.59
C ARG A 150 -2.65 1.21 10.27
N VAL A 151 -2.86 0.02 9.70
CA VAL A 151 -3.60 -0.18 8.46
C VAL A 151 -4.66 -1.26 8.67
N GLU A 152 -5.83 -1.05 8.11
CA GLU A 152 -6.95 -1.98 8.21
C GLU A 152 -7.75 -1.98 6.92
N ALA A 153 -8.26 -3.17 6.55
CA ALA A 153 -9.20 -3.33 5.46
C ALA A 153 -10.36 -4.25 5.88
N GLU A 154 -11.56 -3.87 5.47
CA GLU A 154 -12.77 -4.67 5.56
C GLU A 154 -13.12 -5.15 4.15
N VAL A 155 -13.08 -6.47 3.96
CA VAL A 155 -13.35 -7.13 2.68
C VAL A 155 -14.43 -8.18 2.90
N GLY A 156 -15.46 -8.14 2.08
CA GLY A 156 -16.54 -9.13 2.08
C GLY A 156 -16.12 -10.44 1.41
N ASP A 157 -16.93 -11.47 1.61
CA ASP A 157 -16.75 -12.78 0.95
C ASP A 157 -16.91 -12.70 -0.58
N ASP A 158 -17.58 -11.64 -1.06
CA ASP A 158 -17.71 -11.27 -2.47
C ASP A 158 -16.48 -10.55 -3.03
N CYS A 159 -15.40 -10.45 -2.24
CA CYS A 159 -14.16 -9.75 -2.55
C CYS A 159 -14.31 -8.21 -2.70
N VAL A 160 -15.46 -7.64 -2.31
CA VAL A 160 -15.66 -6.19 -2.29
C VAL A 160 -14.97 -5.59 -1.07
N VAL A 161 -14.13 -4.59 -1.30
CA VAL A 161 -13.47 -3.83 -0.24
C VAL A 161 -14.43 -2.76 0.25
N ALA A 162 -15.04 -2.99 1.41
CA ALA A 162 -15.96 -2.04 2.03
C ALA A 162 -15.23 -0.80 2.56
N SER A 163 -14.01 -0.99 3.10
CA SER A 163 -13.13 0.09 3.54
C SER A 163 -11.68 -0.38 3.58
N ALA A 164 -10.76 0.50 3.16
CA ALA A 164 -9.32 0.27 3.28
C ALA A 164 -8.64 1.59 3.70
N ARG A 165 -8.10 1.61 4.92
CA ARG A 165 -7.57 2.83 5.53
C ARG A 165 -6.24 2.61 6.22
N GLY A 166 -5.49 3.71 6.35
CA GLY A 166 -4.26 3.76 7.11
C GLY A 166 -4.13 5.04 7.91
N VAL A 167 -3.44 4.95 9.03
CA VAL A 167 -3.05 6.07 9.88
C VAL A 167 -1.58 5.92 10.24
N LEU A 168 -0.83 7.01 10.09
CA LEU A 168 0.55 7.15 10.55
C LEU A 168 0.59 8.31 11.54
N VAL A 169 1.09 8.06 12.75
CA VAL A 169 1.32 9.09 13.77
C VAL A 169 2.79 9.19 14.05
N GLU A 170 3.33 10.39 14.00
CA GLU A 170 4.73 10.67 14.27
C GLU A 170 4.89 11.79 15.27
N ASP A 171 5.62 11.51 16.34
CA ASP A 171 6.08 12.51 17.30
C ASP A 171 7.39 13.13 16.80
N MET A 172 7.42 14.45 16.57
CA MET A 172 8.62 15.16 16.12
C MET A 172 9.74 15.02 17.14
N PRO A 173 11.02 15.19 16.73
CA PRO A 173 12.16 15.03 17.64
C PRO A 173 12.10 15.86 18.91
N ASP A 174 11.48 17.05 18.83
CA ASP A 174 11.33 18.02 19.91
C ASP A 174 9.93 17.96 20.58
N ALA A 175 9.13 16.94 20.28
CA ALA A 175 7.89 16.69 21.02
C ALA A 175 8.18 16.34 22.46
N ALA A 176 7.46 17.00 23.39
CA ALA A 176 7.60 16.83 24.83
C ALA A 176 6.47 15.99 25.42
N GLY A 177 6.77 15.27 26.50
CA GLY A 177 5.78 14.46 27.22
C GLY A 177 5.62 13.05 26.65
N ASP A 178 4.46 12.44 26.91
CA ASP A 178 4.15 11.09 26.44
C ASP A 178 4.00 11.05 24.93
N LEU A 179 4.59 10.03 24.32
CA LEU A 179 4.53 9.80 22.87
C LEU A 179 3.09 9.49 22.42
N VAL A 180 2.59 10.30 21.51
CA VAL A 180 1.24 10.13 20.96
C VAL A 180 1.18 8.95 19.99
N CYS A 181 2.26 8.70 19.24
CA CYS A 181 2.32 7.59 18.28
C CYS A 181 2.06 6.23 18.96
N CYS A 182 2.49 6.03 20.21
CA CYS A 182 2.25 4.79 20.95
C CYS A 182 0.75 4.51 21.21
N ARG A 183 -0.09 5.55 21.18
CA ARG A 183 -1.54 5.47 21.46
C ARG A 183 -2.35 5.05 20.23
N LEU A 184 -1.73 5.02 19.03
CA LEU A 184 -2.43 4.69 17.80
C LEU A 184 -3.03 3.28 17.82
N GLN A 185 -2.32 2.31 18.43
CA GLN A 185 -2.80 0.93 18.51
C GLN A 185 -3.98 0.74 19.50
N ASP A 186 -4.17 1.69 20.43
CA ASP A 186 -5.25 1.65 21.42
C ASP A 186 -6.59 2.19 20.89
N LEU A 187 -6.59 2.82 19.69
CA LEU A 187 -7.82 3.30 19.08
C LEU A 187 -8.76 2.13 18.80
N LYS A 188 -10.06 2.31 19.07
CA LYS A 188 -11.06 1.26 18.81
C LYS A 188 -11.20 0.95 17.33
N SER A 189 -11.10 1.98 16.48
CA SER A 189 -11.25 1.86 15.02
C SER A 189 -10.57 3.02 14.32
N ILE A 190 -10.01 2.78 13.13
CA ILE A 190 -9.55 3.82 12.21
C ILE A 190 -10.55 4.10 11.08
N PHE A 191 -11.68 3.40 11.03
CA PHE A 191 -12.77 3.62 10.05
C PHE A 191 -13.72 4.75 10.45
N VAL A 192 -13.18 5.77 11.11
CA VAL A 192 -13.90 6.96 11.56
C VAL A 192 -13.33 8.21 10.86
N SER A 193 -13.96 9.37 11.05
CA SER A 193 -13.44 10.61 10.45
C SER A 193 -12.04 10.96 11.01
N PRO A 194 -11.15 11.60 10.22
CA PRO A 194 -9.84 12.04 10.70
C PRO A 194 -9.93 12.91 11.96
N ARG A 195 -10.91 13.82 12.02
CA ARG A 195 -11.15 14.66 13.21
C ARG A 195 -11.45 13.83 14.47
N ARG A 196 -12.13 12.72 14.33
CA ARG A 196 -12.39 11.81 15.45
C ARG A 196 -11.12 11.09 15.89
N ILE A 197 -10.31 10.60 14.94
CA ILE A 197 -8.99 10.00 15.22
C ILE A 197 -8.13 10.98 16.02
N LEU A 198 -8.00 12.23 15.52
CA LEU A 198 -7.25 13.29 16.19
C LEU A 198 -7.77 13.58 17.60
N GLY A 199 -9.10 13.61 17.77
CA GLY A 199 -9.75 13.82 19.08
C GLY A 199 -9.43 12.70 20.09
N GLU A 200 -9.47 11.43 19.64
CA GLU A 200 -9.15 10.26 20.47
C GLU A 200 -7.64 10.22 20.82
N LEU A 201 -6.77 10.70 19.95
CA LEU A 201 -5.33 10.87 20.20
C LEU A 201 -5.02 12.09 21.11
N GLY A 202 -5.99 12.96 21.37
CA GLY A 202 -5.80 14.19 22.16
C GLY A 202 -5.21 15.35 21.36
N LEU A 203 -5.29 15.31 20.03
CA LEU A 203 -4.74 16.30 19.09
C LEU A 203 -5.84 17.24 18.57
N LYS A 204 -6.61 17.86 19.48
CA LYS A 204 -7.78 18.70 19.11
C LYS A 204 -7.37 19.98 18.35
N GLY A 205 -6.12 20.44 18.53
CA GLY A 205 -5.54 21.60 17.88
C GLY A 205 -4.92 21.32 16.52
N ALA A 206 -4.93 20.06 16.06
CA ALA A 206 -4.31 19.70 14.79
C ALA A 206 -5.00 20.38 13.60
N GLU A 207 -4.19 20.94 12.70
CA GLU A 207 -4.59 21.60 11.46
C GLU A 207 -4.30 20.73 10.25
N LEU A 208 -5.22 20.73 9.29
CA LEU A 208 -5.01 20.09 8.00
C LEU A 208 -3.98 20.89 7.19
N LYS A 209 -2.88 20.26 6.80
CA LYS A 209 -1.80 20.88 6.04
C LYS A 209 -1.86 20.56 4.54
N ARG A 210 -2.23 19.33 4.20
CA ARG A 210 -2.31 18.88 2.81
C ARG A 210 -3.39 17.83 2.63
N THR A 211 -4.03 17.85 1.46
CA THR A 211 -4.91 16.78 0.97
C THR A 211 -4.41 16.35 -0.40
N THR A 212 -4.19 15.05 -0.60
CA THR A 212 -3.77 14.47 -1.86
C THR A 212 -4.83 13.46 -2.32
N PRO A 213 -5.43 13.60 -3.50
CA PRO A 213 -6.31 12.57 -4.05
C PRO A 213 -5.56 11.25 -4.22
N LEU A 214 -6.23 10.14 -3.93
CA LEU A 214 -5.68 8.80 -4.13
C LEU A 214 -6.52 8.06 -5.17
N SER A 215 -5.85 7.44 -6.14
CA SER A 215 -6.53 6.72 -7.21
C SER A 215 -5.69 5.54 -7.72
N PHE A 216 -6.36 4.56 -8.28
CA PHE A 216 -5.68 3.52 -9.04
C PHE A 216 -5.20 4.09 -10.38
N ALA A 217 -3.93 3.90 -10.71
CA ALA A 217 -3.41 4.08 -12.07
C ALA A 217 -2.20 3.17 -12.31
N CYS A 218 -2.20 2.48 -13.45
CA CYS A 218 -1.09 1.66 -13.87
C CYS A 218 -0.41 2.26 -15.10
N ARG A 219 0.92 2.13 -15.16
CA ARG A 219 1.76 2.60 -16.26
C ARG A 219 1.91 1.56 -17.39
N CYS A 220 1.11 0.48 -17.38
CA CYS A 220 1.10 -0.51 -18.45
C CYS A 220 0.36 0.04 -19.68
N SER A 221 0.74 -0.44 -20.86
CA SER A 221 0.07 -0.09 -22.12
C SER A 221 0.21 -1.22 -23.13
N GLN A 222 -0.59 -1.17 -24.20
CA GLN A 222 -0.53 -2.11 -25.32
C GLN A 222 0.88 -2.13 -25.95
N GLU A 223 1.47 -0.94 -26.18
CA GLU A 223 2.79 -0.78 -26.77
C GLU A 223 3.87 -1.44 -25.92
N ARG A 224 3.76 -1.36 -24.56
CA ARG A 224 4.70 -2.04 -23.66
C ARG A 224 4.55 -3.55 -23.71
N ALA A 225 3.32 -4.07 -23.80
CA ALA A 225 3.08 -5.49 -23.95
C ALA A 225 3.66 -6.02 -25.27
N GLU A 226 3.47 -5.30 -26.35
CA GLU A 226 4.05 -5.60 -27.68
C GLU A 226 5.58 -5.56 -27.64
N ALA A 227 6.17 -4.54 -27.01
CA ALA A 227 7.62 -4.43 -26.85
C ALA A 227 8.23 -5.59 -26.06
N ILE A 228 7.53 -6.08 -25.00
CA ILE A 228 7.96 -7.25 -24.23
C ILE A 228 8.00 -8.48 -25.13
N VAL A 229 6.94 -8.74 -25.90
CA VAL A 229 6.90 -9.88 -26.84
C VAL A 229 7.97 -9.77 -27.91
N ALA A 230 8.16 -8.57 -28.47
CA ALA A 230 9.18 -8.32 -29.50
C ALA A 230 10.63 -8.53 -29.01
N ALA A 231 10.87 -8.29 -27.72
CA ALA A 231 12.18 -8.48 -27.08
C ALA A 231 12.51 -9.94 -26.74
N LEU A 232 11.54 -10.86 -26.81
CA LEU A 232 11.79 -12.29 -26.56
C LEU A 232 12.67 -12.89 -27.67
N PRO A 233 13.54 -13.85 -27.34
CA PRO A 233 14.24 -14.67 -28.34
C PRO A 233 13.24 -15.33 -29.32
N GLU A 234 13.65 -15.48 -30.56
CA GLU A 234 12.78 -16.01 -31.64
C GLU A 234 12.13 -17.36 -31.27
N ALA A 235 12.91 -18.25 -30.67
CA ALA A 235 12.41 -19.57 -30.23
C ALA A 235 11.32 -19.47 -29.16
N GLU A 236 11.46 -18.55 -28.18
CA GLU A 236 10.46 -18.33 -27.12
C GLU A 236 9.21 -17.66 -27.70
N ARG A 237 9.42 -16.66 -28.57
CA ARG A 237 8.32 -15.96 -29.25
C ARG A 237 7.51 -16.92 -30.14
N ALA A 238 8.18 -17.81 -30.87
CA ALA A 238 7.53 -18.81 -31.74
C ALA A 238 6.68 -19.82 -30.92
N ALA A 239 7.03 -20.08 -29.64
CA ALA A 239 6.32 -20.99 -28.77
C ALA A 239 5.08 -20.36 -28.10
N LEU A 240 4.89 -19.04 -28.21
CA LEU A 240 3.72 -18.36 -27.64
C LEU A 240 2.43 -18.69 -28.43
N PRO A 241 1.27 -18.73 -27.73
CA PRO A 241 -0.02 -18.79 -28.39
C PRO A 241 -0.23 -17.62 -29.37
N LYS A 242 -1.00 -17.82 -30.43
CA LYS A 242 -1.33 -16.76 -31.42
C LYS A 242 -2.85 -16.51 -31.43
N PRO A 243 -3.33 -15.34 -30.94
CA PRO A 243 -2.57 -14.24 -30.37
C PRO A 243 -2.00 -14.56 -28.96
N ALA A 244 -0.93 -13.87 -28.58
CA ALA A 244 -0.37 -13.97 -27.24
C ALA A 244 -1.14 -13.09 -26.24
N THR A 245 -1.32 -13.56 -25.02
CA THR A 245 -1.91 -12.77 -23.92
C THR A 245 -0.83 -12.42 -22.90
N ILE A 246 -0.60 -11.13 -22.69
CA ILE A 246 0.35 -10.59 -21.71
C ILE A 246 -0.43 -9.95 -20.57
N VAL A 247 -0.25 -10.46 -19.36
CA VAL A 247 -0.93 -9.91 -18.16
C VAL A 247 0.03 -8.99 -17.42
N CYS A 248 -0.41 -7.77 -17.15
CA CYS A 248 0.34 -6.85 -16.34
C CYS A 248 0.40 -7.33 -14.88
N HIS A 249 1.61 -7.60 -14.39
CA HIS A 249 1.81 -8.09 -13.02
C HIS A 249 1.31 -7.11 -11.96
N MET A 250 1.42 -5.78 -12.20
CA MET A 250 1.06 -4.73 -11.26
C MET A 250 -0.45 -4.43 -11.15
N CYS A 251 -1.28 -4.85 -12.11
CA CYS A 251 -2.70 -4.49 -12.08
C CYS A 251 -3.66 -5.57 -12.64
N GLY A 252 -3.13 -6.69 -13.10
CA GLY A 252 -3.94 -7.78 -13.64
C GLY A 252 -4.51 -7.54 -15.04
N HIS A 253 -4.33 -6.34 -15.65
CA HIS A 253 -4.86 -6.06 -16.98
C HIS A 253 -4.19 -6.95 -18.05
N ALA A 254 -5.01 -7.59 -18.87
CA ALA A 254 -4.56 -8.47 -19.94
C ALA A 254 -4.53 -7.73 -21.29
N PHE A 255 -3.40 -7.83 -21.99
CA PHE A 255 -3.18 -7.30 -23.33
C PHE A 255 -3.12 -8.44 -24.33
N THR A 256 -3.81 -8.28 -25.47
CA THR A 256 -3.73 -9.22 -26.59
C THR A 256 -2.72 -8.68 -27.61
N VAL A 257 -1.66 -9.46 -27.87
CA VAL A 257 -0.59 -9.09 -28.80
C VAL A 257 -0.70 -9.96 -30.04
N ALA A 258 -0.91 -9.33 -31.20
CA ALA A 258 -0.84 -10.00 -32.52
C ALA A 258 0.62 -10.33 -32.86
N MET A 259 0.86 -11.55 -33.38
CA MET A 259 2.21 -12.04 -33.75
C MET A 259 2.25 -12.50 -35.20
#